data_f55289b2957cf0919cbe08c8d9b2efd7
#
_entry.id   f55289b2957cf0919cbe08c8d9b2efd7
#
_cell.length_a   1.000
_cell.length_b   1.000
_cell.length_c   1.000
_cell.angle_alpha   90.00
_cell.angle_beta   90.00
_cell.angle_gamma   90.00
#
_symmetry.space_group_name_H-M   'P 1'
#
loop_
_entity.id
_entity.type
_entity.pdbx_description
1 polymer ?
#
loop_
_entity_poly.entity_id
_entity_poly.type
_entity_poly.pdbx_seq_one_letter_code
_entity_poly.pdbx_strand_id
1 'polypeptide(L)'
;MIVVKFLGGAKKSFNSDQLKIDESDIPIRDLLELLLKLKPRDTSDLDFENILIAVNGSDSSAMEGKSTIVRNGDVVSIIPVIHGGSSKKLCFEIEKKQICIFEICGKKNADAAFIDNLRKTYPKIKFQAVSANFILGASHLKKILSLSINAEKNNALLSNKIETDILMRFALTLQISNAINSAGIKPSVNFILITIGNKIFPDSLNHEISLISSDLLSKNNSVFIKKQFNISKKHIDSVYSKTPLEDILVEKASILF
;
A
#
# COMPACT_ATOMS: atom_id res chain seq x y z
N MET A 1 19.85 9.69 32.20
CA MET A 1 18.73 8.77 31.93
C MET A 1 17.73 9.46 31.01
N ILE A 2 17.49 8.93 29.83
CA ILE A 2 16.52 9.40 28.83
C ILE A 2 15.23 8.61 29.03
N VAL A 3 14.07 9.27 28.92
CA VAL A 3 12.77 8.59 28.97
C VAL A 3 12.22 8.48 27.56
N VAL A 4 12.10 7.26 27.02
CA VAL A 4 11.49 7.01 25.73
C VAL A 4 10.03 6.63 25.93
N LYS A 5 9.09 7.43 25.39
CA LYS A 5 7.65 7.16 25.41
C LYS A 5 7.20 6.58 24.07
N PHE A 6 6.44 5.51 24.12
CA PHE A 6 5.84 4.88 22.95
C PHE A 6 4.37 5.30 22.83
N LEU A 7 3.97 5.77 21.65
CA LEU A 7 2.60 6.16 21.37
C LEU A 7 2.00 5.28 20.25
N GLY A 8 0.67 5.16 20.25
CA GLY A 8 -0.02 4.36 19.23
C GLY A 8 0.49 2.92 19.10
N GLY A 9 0.78 2.48 17.89
CA GLY A 9 1.27 1.13 17.57
C GLY A 9 2.62 0.77 18.22
N ALA A 10 3.47 1.75 18.52
CA ALA A 10 4.78 1.51 19.13
C ALA A 10 4.66 0.86 20.52
N LYS A 11 3.58 1.11 21.26
CA LYS A 11 3.30 0.43 22.54
C LYS A 11 3.24 -1.09 22.38
N LYS A 12 2.62 -1.57 21.31
CA LYS A 12 2.50 -3.00 21.01
C LYS A 12 3.84 -3.61 20.62
N SER A 13 4.70 -2.84 19.93
CA SER A 13 6.02 -3.28 19.50
C SER A 13 7.01 -3.42 20.66
N PHE A 14 6.84 -2.68 21.75
CA PHE A 14 7.70 -2.75 22.93
C PHE A 14 7.01 -3.36 24.16
N ASN A 15 5.72 -3.69 24.03
CA ASN A 15 4.88 -4.19 25.14
C ASN A 15 4.98 -3.29 26.38
N SER A 16 5.17 -1.99 26.17
CA SER A 16 5.37 -0.97 27.20
C SER A 16 4.96 0.41 26.71
N ASP A 17 4.53 1.26 27.63
CA ASP A 17 4.24 2.67 27.34
C ASP A 17 5.50 3.52 27.34
N GLN A 18 6.55 3.10 28.04
CA GLN A 18 7.82 3.82 28.13
C GLN A 18 8.98 2.91 28.51
N LEU A 19 10.18 3.30 28.08
CA LEU A 19 11.45 2.73 28.52
C LEU A 19 12.34 3.85 29.08
N LYS A 20 13.12 3.49 30.09
CA LYS A 20 14.19 4.34 30.63
C LYS A 20 15.52 3.85 30.11
N ILE A 21 16.26 4.73 29.45
CA ILE A 21 17.57 4.43 28.86
C ILE A 21 18.61 5.17 29.69
N ASP A 22 19.56 4.43 30.21
CA ASP A 22 20.63 4.99 31.04
C ASP A 22 21.83 5.45 30.19
N GLU A 23 21.50 6.24 29.19
CA GLU A 23 22.44 6.89 28.27
C GLU A 23 22.18 8.40 28.30
N SER A 24 23.17 9.18 27.88
CA SER A 24 23.05 10.61 27.67
C SER A 24 23.95 11.05 26.53
N ASP A 25 23.63 12.21 25.96
CA ASP A 25 24.40 12.84 24.88
C ASP A 25 24.59 11.94 23.65
N ILE A 26 23.52 11.17 23.30
CA ILE A 26 23.52 10.30 22.14
C ILE A 26 22.62 10.86 21.03
N PRO A 27 23.00 10.72 19.75
CA PRO A 27 22.13 11.11 18.65
C PRO A 27 20.90 10.18 18.57
N ILE A 28 19.80 10.71 18.06
CA ILE A 28 18.56 9.93 17.91
C ILE A 28 18.77 8.64 17.10
N ARG A 29 19.64 8.63 16.07
CA ARG A 29 19.95 7.42 15.28
C ARG A 29 20.47 6.29 16.18
N ASP A 30 21.38 6.60 17.11
CA ASP A 30 22.02 5.61 17.99
C ASP A 30 21.01 5.13 19.06
N LEU A 31 20.13 6.05 19.53
CA LEU A 31 19.01 5.69 20.40
C LEU A 31 18.04 4.71 19.69
N LEU A 32 17.75 4.92 18.40
CA LEU A 32 16.89 4.01 17.62
C LEU A 32 17.54 2.62 17.45
N GLU A 33 18.86 2.55 17.20
CA GLU A 33 19.59 1.29 17.14
C GLU A 33 19.55 0.54 18.48
N LEU A 34 19.69 1.26 19.59
CA LEU A 34 19.57 0.68 20.94
C LEU A 34 18.16 0.14 21.17
N LEU A 35 17.13 0.90 20.78
CA LEU A 35 15.74 0.44 20.88
C LEU A 35 15.48 -0.81 20.03
N LEU A 36 16.05 -0.93 18.85
CA LEU A 36 15.98 -2.15 18.03
C LEU A 36 16.55 -3.37 18.77
N LYS A 37 17.65 -3.21 19.48
CA LYS A 37 18.29 -4.29 20.28
C LYS A 37 17.46 -4.68 21.51
N LEU A 38 16.74 -3.71 22.09
CA LEU A 38 15.92 -3.89 23.29
C LEU A 38 14.50 -4.37 22.97
N LYS A 39 14.09 -4.35 21.70
CA LYS A 39 12.76 -4.78 21.26
C LYS A 39 12.54 -6.27 21.58
N PRO A 40 11.43 -6.65 22.27
CA PRO A 40 11.09 -8.05 22.52
C PRO A 40 10.86 -8.81 21.19
N ARG A 41 11.32 -10.07 21.11
CA ARG A 41 11.27 -10.87 19.87
C ARG A 41 9.85 -11.22 19.42
N ASP A 42 8.92 -11.36 20.34
CA ASP A 42 7.55 -11.81 20.08
C ASP A 42 6.54 -10.65 19.94
N THR A 43 7.02 -9.45 19.61
CA THR A 43 6.18 -8.26 19.43
C THR A 43 6.09 -7.86 17.97
N SER A 44 5.04 -7.07 17.64
CA SER A 44 4.84 -6.54 16.28
C SER A 44 6.03 -5.70 15.83
N ASP A 45 6.34 -5.75 14.53
CA ASP A 45 7.41 -4.92 13.97
C ASP A 45 7.04 -3.44 14.01
N LEU A 46 8.04 -2.61 14.29
CA LEU A 46 7.96 -1.15 14.21
C LEU A 46 8.85 -0.69 13.06
N ASP A 47 8.26 -0.01 12.10
CA ASP A 47 8.99 0.58 11.00
C ASP A 47 9.61 1.91 11.45
N PHE A 48 10.91 1.89 11.74
CA PHE A 48 11.68 3.04 12.18
C PHE A 48 11.95 4.09 11.09
N GLU A 49 11.63 3.78 9.83
CA GLU A 49 11.70 4.78 8.76
C GLU A 49 10.40 5.61 8.68
N ASN A 50 9.31 5.09 9.20
CA ASN A 50 7.99 5.73 9.21
C ASN A 50 7.53 6.07 10.64
N ILE A 51 8.39 6.75 11.41
CA ILE A 51 8.07 7.27 12.74
C ILE A 51 8.29 8.78 12.81
N LEU A 52 7.45 9.46 13.56
CA LEU A 52 7.71 10.81 14.04
C LEU A 52 8.39 10.70 15.41
N ILE A 53 9.47 11.42 15.59
CA ILE A 53 10.22 11.47 16.83
C ILE A 53 10.14 12.89 17.39
N ALA A 54 9.61 13.02 18.60
CA ALA A 54 9.60 14.31 19.28
C ALA A 54 10.51 14.27 20.52
N VAL A 55 11.34 15.29 20.67
CA VAL A 55 12.18 15.50 21.84
C VAL A 55 11.56 16.63 22.66
N ASN A 56 11.17 16.34 23.89
CA ASN A 56 10.47 17.29 24.78
C ASN A 56 9.26 17.97 24.15
N GLY A 57 8.55 17.22 23.27
CA GLY A 57 7.35 17.70 22.57
C GLY A 57 7.63 18.43 21.26
N SER A 58 8.88 18.69 20.88
CA SER A 58 9.27 19.30 19.60
C SER A 58 9.64 18.23 18.58
N ASP A 59 9.13 18.34 17.34
CA ASP A 59 9.49 17.41 16.26
C ASP A 59 10.99 17.47 15.96
N SER A 60 11.67 16.33 15.98
CA SER A 60 13.10 16.25 15.70
C SER A 60 13.44 16.66 14.26
N SER A 61 12.51 16.56 13.32
CA SER A 61 12.71 17.00 11.94
C SER A 61 12.83 18.52 11.82
N ALA A 62 12.29 19.27 12.77
CA ALA A 62 12.44 20.72 12.89
C ALA A 62 13.74 21.12 13.62
N MET A 63 14.51 20.14 14.11
CA MET A 63 15.82 20.29 14.73
C MET A 63 16.90 19.78 13.76
N GLU A 64 17.71 18.80 14.19
CA GLU A 64 18.75 18.17 13.37
C GLU A 64 18.36 16.76 12.87
N GLY A 65 17.05 16.44 12.92
CA GLY A 65 16.54 15.14 12.52
C GLY A 65 17.12 13.99 13.34
N LYS A 66 17.55 12.92 12.69
CA LYS A 66 18.19 11.76 13.34
C LYS A 66 19.57 12.08 13.97
N SER A 67 20.16 13.25 13.67
CA SER A 67 21.41 13.72 14.29
C SER A 67 21.20 14.52 15.57
N THR A 68 19.97 14.86 15.92
CA THR A 68 19.63 15.57 17.17
C THR A 68 20.17 14.81 18.37
N ILE A 69 20.94 15.49 19.24
CA ILE A 69 21.50 14.91 20.45
C ILE A 69 20.46 14.93 21.56
N VAL A 70 20.21 13.78 22.13
CA VAL A 70 19.30 13.59 23.28
C VAL A 70 20.13 13.52 24.56
N ARG A 71 19.71 14.28 25.56
CA ARG A 71 20.46 14.47 26.81
C ARG A 71 19.76 13.83 28.01
N ASN A 72 20.51 13.78 29.11
CA ASN A 72 19.94 13.35 30.38
C ASN A 72 18.74 14.23 30.79
N GLY A 73 17.64 13.59 31.15
CA GLY A 73 16.39 14.26 31.50
C GLY A 73 15.42 14.50 30.32
N ASP A 74 15.86 14.28 29.08
CA ASP A 74 14.98 14.44 27.92
C ASP A 74 13.93 13.33 27.84
N VAL A 75 12.77 13.71 27.29
CA VAL A 75 11.67 12.81 26.96
C VAL A 75 11.58 12.69 25.45
N VAL A 76 11.86 11.49 24.94
CA VAL A 76 11.76 11.17 23.51
C VAL A 76 10.47 10.42 23.26
N SER A 77 9.58 10.97 22.45
CA SER A 77 8.33 10.31 22.06
C SER A 77 8.49 9.65 20.70
N ILE A 78 8.28 8.34 20.63
CA ILE A 78 8.24 7.55 19.40
C ILE A 78 6.79 7.39 19.00
N ILE A 79 6.43 8.03 17.91
CA ILE A 79 5.07 8.05 17.37
C ILE A 79 5.15 7.39 16.00
N PRO A 80 4.69 6.14 15.84
CA PRO A 80 4.57 5.61 14.49
C PRO A 80 3.72 6.59 13.70
N VAL A 81 4.23 7.08 12.60
CA VAL A 81 3.39 7.77 11.62
C VAL A 81 2.56 6.66 11.01
N ILE A 82 1.50 6.31 11.74
CA ILE A 82 0.43 5.54 11.16
C ILE A 82 -0.14 6.50 10.12
N HIS A 83 0.21 6.27 8.86
CA HIS A 83 -0.68 6.67 7.80
C HIS A 83 -1.98 5.90 8.10
N GLY A 84 -2.90 6.49 8.85
CA GLY A 84 -4.07 5.97 9.55
C GLY A 84 -4.14 4.45 9.60
N GLY A 85 -4.32 3.83 10.75
CA GLY A 85 -4.18 2.39 11.08
C GLY A 85 -4.44 1.48 9.91
N SER A 86 -3.83 0.28 9.84
CA SER A 86 -3.79 -0.59 8.64
C SER A 86 -4.99 -0.32 7.74
N SER A 87 -4.78 0.53 6.73
CA SER A 87 -5.90 1.13 6.02
C SER A 87 -6.50 0.00 5.20
N LYS A 88 -7.60 -0.57 5.66
CA LYS A 88 -8.31 -1.60 4.92
C LYS A 88 -8.78 -1.09 3.55
N LYS A 89 -8.65 0.22 3.32
CA LYS A 89 -8.99 0.87 2.06
C LYS A 89 -8.08 2.07 1.77
N LEU A 90 -7.86 2.35 0.50
CA LEU A 90 -7.25 3.56 -0.02
C LEU A 90 -8.24 4.23 -0.97
N CYS A 91 -8.64 5.47 -0.69
CA CYS A 91 -9.55 6.22 -1.56
C CYS A 91 -8.85 7.47 -2.10
N PHE A 92 -9.09 7.78 -3.37
CA PHE A 92 -8.56 8.95 -4.06
C PHE A 92 -9.42 9.29 -5.29
N GLU A 93 -9.15 10.43 -5.92
CA GLU A 93 -9.86 10.90 -7.10
C GLU A 93 -8.92 10.96 -8.31
N ILE A 94 -9.42 10.52 -9.48
CA ILE A 94 -8.78 10.71 -10.79
C ILE A 94 -9.85 11.20 -11.75
N GLU A 95 -9.64 12.36 -12.41
CA GLU A 95 -10.56 12.91 -13.42
C GLU A 95 -12.03 12.93 -12.95
N LYS A 96 -12.27 13.44 -11.74
CA LYS A 96 -13.60 13.52 -11.09
C LYS A 96 -14.25 12.15 -10.80
N LYS A 97 -13.54 11.05 -10.95
CA LYS A 97 -14.00 9.73 -10.52
C LYS A 97 -13.45 9.41 -9.15
N GLN A 98 -14.33 9.02 -8.24
CA GLN A 98 -13.95 8.49 -6.94
C GLN A 98 -13.52 7.03 -7.10
N ILE A 99 -12.38 6.70 -6.54
CA ILE A 99 -11.81 5.35 -6.58
C ILE A 99 -11.52 4.94 -5.15
N CYS A 100 -12.03 3.78 -4.74
CA CYS A 100 -11.61 3.16 -3.50
C CYS A 100 -11.10 1.75 -3.78
N ILE A 101 -10.08 1.38 -3.06
CA ILE A 101 -9.30 0.16 -3.21
C ILE A 101 -9.30 -0.57 -1.88
N PHE A 102 -9.56 -1.87 -1.95
CA PHE A 102 -9.56 -2.77 -0.82
C PHE A 102 -8.72 -4.00 -1.18
N GLU A 103 -7.96 -4.54 -0.23
CA GLU A 103 -7.38 -5.86 -0.38
C GLU A 103 -8.30 -6.88 0.28
N ILE A 104 -8.79 -7.83 -0.51
CA ILE A 104 -9.73 -8.86 -0.07
C ILE A 104 -8.95 -10.14 0.25
N CYS A 105 -9.22 -10.70 1.42
CA CYS A 105 -8.60 -11.94 1.86
C CYS A 105 -9.16 -13.13 1.07
N GLY A 106 -8.34 -13.78 0.26
CA GLY A 106 -8.73 -14.92 -0.57
C GLY A 106 -9.19 -16.17 0.19
N LYS A 107 -9.00 -16.24 1.51
CA LYS A 107 -9.49 -17.32 2.38
C LYS A 107 -10.93 -17.11 2.87
N LYS A 108 -11.55 -15.96 2.60
CA LYS A 108 -12.87 -15.57 3.12
C LYS A 108 -14.00 -15.75 2.09
N ASN A 109 -13.96 -16.76 1.23
CA ASN A 109 -14.99 -17.06 0.23
C ASN A 109 -15.36 -15.88 -0.69
N ALA A 110 -14.46 -14.94 -0.88
CA ALA A 110 -14.63 -13.86 -1.82
C ALA A 110 -14.14 -14.32 -3.20
N ASP A 111 -15.07 -14.71 -4.04
CA ASP A 111 -14.85 -15.24 -5.39
C ASP A 111 -15.50 -14.34 -6.47
N ALA A 112 -15.60 -14.83 -7.67
CA ALA A 112 -16.26 -14.12 -8.76
C ALA A 112 -17.74 -13.86 -8.47
N ALA A 113 -18.44 -14.76 -7.77
CA ALA A 113 -19.86 -14.60 -7.43
C ALA A 113 -20.07 -13.43 -6.46
N PHE A 114 -19.13 -13.21 -5.52
CA PHE A 114 -19.13 -12.03 -4.66
C PHE A 114 -19.07 -10.72 -5.47
N ILE A 115 -18.17 -10.64 -6.45
CA ILE A 115 -18.06 -9.45 -7.32
C ILE A 115 -19.33 -9.25 -8.15
N ASP A 116 -19.94 -10.33 -8.65
CA ASP A 116 -21.18 -10.24 -9.42
C ASP A 116 -22.37 -9.79 -8.56
N ASN A 117 -22.42 -10.17 -7.28
CA ASN A 117 -23.40 -9.65 -6.34
C ASN A 117 -23.21 -8.16 -6.09
N LEU A 118 -21.96 -7.68 -5.91
CA LEU A 118 -21.70 -6.25 -5.77
C LEU A 118 -22.15 -5.47 -7.02
N ARG A 119 -21.88 -5.99 -8.22
CA ARG A 119 -22.32 -5.36 -9.47
C ARG A 119 -23.84 -5.26 -9.58
N LYS A 120 -24.57 -6.28 -9.12
CA LYS A 120 -26.05 -6.27 -9.10
C LYS A 120 -26.59 -5.27 -8.07
N THR A 121 -26.01 -5.26 -6.87
CA THR A 121 -26.46 -4.40 -5.76
C THR A 121 -26.14 -2.92 -6.02
N TYR A 122 -24.99 -2.65 -6.65
CA TYR A 122 -24.49 -1.28 -6.88
C TYR A 122 -24.22 -1.01 -8.38
N PRO A 123 -25.25 -0.98 -9.25
CA PRO A 123 -25.07 -0.93 -10.70
C PRO A 123 -24.41 0.36 -11.24
N LYS A 124 -24.34 1.42 -10.41
CA LYS A 124 -23.68 2.69 -10.75
C LYS A 124 -22.18 2.71 -10.40
N ILE A 125 -21.69 1.66 -9.73
CA ILE A 125 -20.30 1.51 -9.33
C ILE A 125 -19.68 0.40 -10.19
N LYS A 126 -18.50 0.67 -10.75
CA LYS A 126 -17.74 -0.33 -11.49
C LYS A 126 -16.81 -1.05 -10.53
N PHE A 127 -16.73 -2.36 -10.66
CA PHE A 127 -15.92 -3.23 -9.81
C PHE A 127 -14.96 -4.05 -10.65
N GLN A 128 -13.66 -3.95 -10.34
CA GLN A 128 -12.63 -4.80 -10.91
C GLN A 128 -11.79 -5.44 -9.82
N ALA A 129 -11.59 -6.73 -9.93
CA ALA A 129 -10.70 -7.48 -9.07
C ALA A 129 -9.41 -7.83 -9.81
N VAL A 130 -8.27 -7.62 -9.15
CA VAL A 130 -6.91 -7.94 -9.66
C VAL A 130 -6.16 -8.69 -8.59
N SER A 131 -5.54 -9.81 -8.92
CA SER A 131 -4.70 -10.56 -7.97
C SER A 131 -3.68 -9.62 -7.30
N ALA A 132 -3.61 -9.64 -5.97
CA ALA A 132 -2.71 -8.78 -5.22
C ALA A 132 -1.23 -8.94 -5.64
N ASN A 133 -0.85 -10.13 -6.13
CA ASN A 133 0.50 -10.41 -6.59
C ASN A 133 0.94 -9.53 -7.77
N PHE A 134 0.00 -8.95 -8.55
CA PHE A 134 0.29 -8.07 -9.68
C PHE A 134 0.43 -6.60 -9.30
N ILE A 135 0.26 -6.27 -8.03
CA ILE A 135 0.37 -4.90 -7.53
C ILE A 135 1.71 -4.71 -6.82
N LEU A 136 2.51 -3.76 -7.28
CA LEU A 136 3.80 -3.43 -6.66
C LEU A 136 3.63 -2.55 -5.41
N GLY A 137 2.66 -1.64 -5.45
CA GLY A 137 2.36 -0.71 -4.37
C GLY A 137 1.29 0.31 -4.77
N ALA A 138 0.97 1.23 -3.86
CA ALA A 138 -0.06 2.24 -4.07
C ALA A 138 0.22 3.18 -5.24
N SER A 139 1.48 3.56 -5.45
CA SER A 139 1.91 4.42 -6.57
C SER A 139 1.70 3.72 -7.92
N HIS A 140 2.18 2.47 -8.05
CA HIS A 140 1.97 1.64 -9.24
C HIS A 140 0.48 1.53 -9.58
N LEU A 141 -0.34 1.24 -8.57
CA LEU A 141 -1.78 1.09 -8.73
C LEU A 141 -2.43 2.38 -9.23
N LYS A 142 -2.10 3.54 -8.64
CA LYS A 142 -2.61 4.85 -9.07
C LYS A 142 -2.21 5.16 -10.51
N LYS A 143 -0.96 4.91 -10.91
CA LYS A 143 -0.47 5.17 -12.27
C LYS A 143 -1.23 4.32 -13.30
N ILE A 144 -1.41 3.01 -13.05
CA ILE A 144 -2.18 2.14 -13.97
C ILE A 144 -3.64 2.57 -14.07
N LEU A 145 -4.29 2.91 -12.95
CA LEU A 145 -5.66 3.41 -12.97
C LEU A 145 -5.79 4.74 -13.73
N SER A 146 -4.79 5.62 -13.60
CA SER A 146 -4.75 6.87 -14.37
C SER A 146 -4.68 6.61 -15.89
N LEU A 147 -3.90 5.60 -16.32
CA LEU A 147 -3.85 5.21 -17.74
C LEU A 147 -5.24 4.76 -18.23
N SER A 148 -5.92 3.88 -17.49
CA SER A 148 -7.25 3.37 -17.89
C SER A 148 -8.32 4.45 -17.89
N ILE A 149 -8.33 5.35 -16.90
CA ILE A 149 -9.31 6.45 -16.82
C ILE A 149 -9.08 7.46 -17.94
N ASN A 150 -7.82 7.81 -18.23
CA ASN A 150 -7.49 8.67 -19.36
C ASN A 150 -7.82 8.02 -20.70
N ALA A 151 -7.59 6.71 -20.85
CA ALA A 151 -7.98 5.97 -22.05
C ALA A 151 -9.50 5.97 -22.24
N GLU A 152 -10.29 5.78 -21.15
CA GLU A 152 -11.74 5.87 -21.23
C GLU A 152 -12.21 7.25 -21.69
N LYS A 153 -11.63 8.32 -21.12
CA LYS A 153 -11.94 9.71 -21.51
C LYS A 153 -11.65 10.00 -22.97
N ASN A 154 -10.60 9.38 -23.52
CA ASN A 154 -10.15 9.58 -24.88
C ASN A 154 -10.69 8.53 -25.88
N ASN A 155 -11.62 7.66 -25.47
CA ASN A 155 -12.12 6.53 -26.25
C ASN A 155 -11.03 5.59 -26.79
N ALA A 156 -9.97 5.40 -26.01
CA ALA A 156 -8.77 4.61 -26.32
C ALA A 156 -8.59 3.41 -25.37
N LEU A 157 -9.68 2.84 -24.85
CA LEU A 157 -9.63 1.63 -24.03
C LEU A 157 -9.15 0.43 -24.85
N LEU A 158 -8.39 -0.45 -24.23
CA LEU A 158 -7.97 -1.75 -24.79
C LEU A 158 -9.17 -2.72 -24.97
N SER A 159 -10.31 -2.43 -24.36
CA SER A 159 -11.54 -3.23 -24.41
C SER A 159 -12.77 -2.34 -24.29
N ASN A 160 -13.97 -2.94 -24.47
CA ASN A 160 -15.25 -2.20 -24.36
C ASN A 160 -15.57 -1.72 -22.93
N LYS A 161 -14.82 -2.15 -21.91
CA LYS A 161 -15.10 -1.84 -20.49
C LYS A 161 -13.81 -1.43 -19.80
N ILE A 162 -13.85 -0.36 -19.01
CA ILE A 162 -12.71 0.11 -18.23
C ILE A 162 -12.23 -0.96 -17.23
N GLU A 163 -13.14 -1.76 -16.66
CA GLU A 163 -12.81 -2.84 -15.75
C GLU A 163 -11.88 -3.86 -16.42
N THR A 164 -12.18 -4.22 -17.66
CA THR A 164 -11.36 -5.15 -18.44
C THR A 164 -10.04 -4.51 -18.87
N ASP A 165 -10.05 -3.23 -19.28
CA ASP A 165 -8.85 -2.47 -19.60
C ASP A 165 -7.87 -2.45 -18.41
N ILE A 166 -8.36 -2.16 -17.21
CA ILE A 166 -7.56 -2.19 -15.98
C ILE A 166 -6.88 -3.55 -15.80
N LEU A 167 -7.63 -4.64 -15.92
CA LEU A 167 -7.10 -5.99 -15.75
C LEU A 167 -6.02 -6.30 -16.80
N MET A 168 -6.24 -5.93 -18.06
CA MET A 168 -5.31 -6.11 -19.16
C MET A 168 -4.00 -5.34 -18.94
N ARG A 169 -4.07 -4.10 -18.44
CA ARG A 169 -2.89 -3.30 -18.10
C ARG A 169 -2.08 -3.87 -16.95
N PHE A 170 -2.72 -4.38 -15.89
CA PHE A 170 -2.01 -5.08 -14.83
C PHE A 170 -1.39 -6.40 -15.29
N ALA A 171 -2.05 -7.11 -16.21
CA ALA A 171 -1.54 -8.35 -16.79
C ALA A 171 -0.52 -8.15 -17.92
N LEU A 172 -0.32 -6.90 -18.39
CA LEU A 172 0.52 -6.54 -19.53
C LEU A 172 0.19 -7.37 -20.79
N THR A 173 -1.08 -7.51 -21.13
CA THR A 173 -1.54 -8.30 -22.29
C THR A 173 -2.73 -7.69 -22.98
N LEU A 174 -2.82 -7.85 -24.31
CA LEU A 174 -3.97 -7.44 -25.12
C LEU A 174 -5.07 -8.52 -25.19
N GLN A 175 -4.85 -9.69 -24.63
CA GLN A 175 -5.83 -10.77 -24.65
C GLN A 175 -6.57 -10.87 -23.33
N ILE A 176 -7.90 -10.67 -23.37
CA ILE A 176 -8.77 -10.69 -22.18
C ILE A 176 -8.67 -12.04 -21.44
N SER A 177 -8.65 -13.16 -22.16
CA SER A 177 -8.52 -14.48 -21.56
C SER A 177 -7.21 -14.65 -20.80
N ASN A 178 -6.10 -14.17 -21.36
CA ASN A 178 -4.81 -14.19 -20.69
C ASN A 178 -4.79 -13.29 -19.45
N ALA A 179 -5.40 -12.11 -19.52
CA ALA A 179 -5.52 -11.21 -18.38
C ALA A 179 -6.31 -11.85 -17.23
N ILE A 180 -7.45 -12.47 -17.51
CA ILE A 180 -8.26 -13.18 -16.52
C ILE A 180 -7.47 -14.35 -15.92
N ASN A 181 -6.82 -15.17 -16.76
CA ASN A 181 -6.08 -16.35 -16.32
C ASN A 181 -4.83 -16.00 -15.50
N SER A 182 -4.16 -14.88 -15.77
CA SER A 182 -2.94 -14.48 -15.04
C SER A 182 -3.25 -13.63 -13.81
N ALA A 183 -3.93 -12.50 -14.01
CA ALA A 183 -4.14 -11.45 -13.01
C ALA A 183 -5.55 -11.44 -12.39
N GLY A 184 -6.47 -12.31 -12.81
CA GLY A 184 -7.80 -12.44 -12.22
C GLY A 184 -7.78 -13.07 -10.82
N ILE A 185 -8.97 -13.20 -10.22
CA ILE A 185 -9.16 -13.84 -8.92
C ILE A 185 -8.72 -15.30 -8.98
N LYS A 186 -7.98 -15.75 -7.95
CA LYS A 186 -7.57 -17.13 -7.77
C LYS A 186 -7.95 -17.64 -6.39
N PRO A 187 -8.29 -18.93 -6.25
CA PRO A 187 -8.60 -19.52 -4.95
C PRO A 187 -7.47 -19.27 -3.94
N SER A 188 -7.82 -18.89 -2.73
CA SER A 188 -6.91 -18.67 -1.60
C SER A 188 -5.83 -17.59 -1.80
N VAL A 189 -5.88 -16.82 -2.89
CA VAL A 189 -4.98 -15.69 -3.16
C VAL A 189 -5.72 -14.38 -2.90
N ASN A 190 -5.10 -13.48 -2.14
CA ASN A 190 -5.64 -12.14 -1.95
C ASN A 190 -5.75 -11.42 -3.30
N PHE A 191 -6.77 -10.59 -3.42
CA PHE A 191 -6.94 -9.74 -4.59
C PHE A 191 -7.28 -8.30 -4.19
N ILE A 192 -6.92 -7.37 -5.04
CA ILE A 192 -7.29 -5.98 -4.91
C ILE A 192 -8.63 -5.77 -5.58
N LEU A 193 -9.62 -5.33 -4.81
CA LEU A 193 -10.91 -4.88 -5.31
C LEU A 193 -10.83 -3.38 -5.55
N ILE A 194 -11.00 -2.99 -6.81
CA ILE A 194 -11.02 -1.61 -7.29
C ILE A 194 -12.47 -1.23 -7.51
N THR A 195 -12.93 -0.16 -6.87
CA THR A 195 -14.26 0.40 -7.05
C THR A 195 -14.15 1.77 -7.71
N ILE A 196 -14.92 2.03 -8.75
CA ILE A 196 -14.91 3.30 -9.50
C ILE A 196 -16.34 3.83 -9.60
N GLY A 197 -16.53 5.08 -9.18
CA GLY A 197 -17.82 5.76 -9.24
C GLY A 197 -17.68 7.26 -9.42
N ASN A 198 -18.80 7.94 -9.71
CA ASN A 198 -18.82 9.39 -9.90
C ASN A 198 -19.18 10.16 -8.61
N LYS A 199 -19.44 9.47 -7.52
CA LYS A 199 -19.84 10.03 -6.21
C LYS A 199 -19.19 9.24 -5.09
N ILE A 200 -19.24 9.80 -3.87
CA ILE A 200 -18.82 9.12 -2.64
C ILE A 200 -19.61 7.80 -2.50
N PHE A 201 -18.89 6.74 -2.19
CA PHE A 201 -19.49 5.40 -2.07
C PHE A 201 -20.35 5.30 -0.83
N PRO A 202 -21.49 4.54 -0.89
CA PRO A 202 -22.36 4.31 0.26
C PRO A 202 -21.61 3.66 1.43
N ASP A 203 -21.97 4.04 2.66
CA ASP A 203 -21.38 3.42 3.86
C ASP A 203 -21.68 1.92 3.95
N SER A 204 -22.84 1.49 3.46
CA SER A 204 -23.23 0.08 3.36
C SER A 204 -22.20 -0.73 2.54
N LEU A 205 -21.77 -0.22 1.39
CA LEU A 205 -20.76 -0.85 0.56
C LEU A 205 -19.40 -0.91 1.29
N ASN A 206 -19.01 0.19 1.93
CA ASN A 206 -17.76 0.24 2.70
C ASN A 206 -17.78 -0.78 3.84
N HIS A 207 -18.89 -0.89 4.56
CA HIS A 207 -19.05 -1.84 5.65
C HIS A 207 -18.99 -3.30 5.14
N GLU A 208 -19.75 -3.64 4.10
CA GLU A 208 -19.78 -4.97 3.50
C GLU A 208 -18.38 -5.45 3.08
N ILE A 209 -17.63 -4.60 2.38
CA ILE A 209 -16.27 -4.93 1.92
C ILE A 209 -15.29 -5.01 3.10
N SER A 210 -15.42 -4.15 4.11
CA SER A 210 -14.50 -4.09 5.25
C SER A 210 -14.47 -5.38 6.07
N LEU A 211 -15.57 -6.14 6.11
CA LEU A 211 -15.68 -7.40 6.85
C LEU A 211 -14.74 -8.49 6.30
N ILE A 212 -14.45 -8.45 5.01
CA ILE A 212 -13.61 -9.44 4.31
C ILE A 212 -12.25 -8.88 3.89
N SER A 213 -11.99 -7.59 4.16
CA SER A 213 -10.74 -6.93 3.82
C SER A 213 -9.59 -7.36 4.75
N SER A 214 -8.40 -7.42 4.19
CA SER A 214 -7.11 -7.54 4.87
C SER A 214 -6.36 -6.19 4.87
N ASP A 215 -5.16 -6.18 5.45
CA ASP A 215 -4.28 -5.02 5.41
C ASP A 215 -3.83 -4.75 3.98
N LEU A 216 -4.06 -3.52 3.52
CA LEU A 216 -3.84 -3.13 2.14
C LEU A 216 -2.34 -3.08 1.81
N LEU A 217 -1.95 -3.77 0.72
CA LEU A 217 -0.60 -3.74 0.14
C LEU A 217 0.53 -4.08 1.13
N SER A 218 0.25 -4.96 2.08
CA SER A 218 1.21 -5.37 3.12
C SER A 218 2.37 -6.22 2.59
N LYS A 219 2.26 -6.79 1.37
CA LYS A 219 3.25 -7.69 0.79
C LYS A 219 4.09 -7.01 -0.29
N ASN A 220 5.38 -7.30 -0.30
CA ASN A 220 6.27 -6.91 -1.40
C ASN A 220 6.22 -7.96 -2.52
N ASN A 221 5.61 -7.62 -3.63
CA ASN A 221 5.44 -8.50 -4.78
C ASN A 221 6.52 -8.34 -5.86
N SER A 222 7.59 -7.59 -5.61
CA SER A 222 8.61 -7.27 -6.61
C SER A 222 9.28 -8.52 -7.22
N VAL A 223 9.53 -9.55 -6.43
CA VAL A 223 10.13 -10.81 -6.90
C VAL A 223 9.18 -11.54 -7.84
N PHE A 224 7.92 -11.67 -7.46
CA PHE A 224 6.89 -12.29 -8.32
C PHE A 224 6.75 -11.52 -9.64
N ILE A 225 6.62 -10.20 -9.58
CA ILE A 225 6.41 -9.32 -10.74
C ILE A 225 7.59 -9.41 -11.71
N LYS A 226 8.84 -9.35 -11.21
CA LYS A 226 10.04 -9.50 -12.05
C LYS A 226 10.04 -10.83 -12.80
N LYS A 227 9.71 -11.93 -12.12
CA LYS A 227 9.63 -13.26 -12.73
C LYS A 227 8.48 -13.33 -13.74
N GLN A 228 7.30 -12.85 -13.39
CA GLN A 228 6.09 -12.88 -14.24
C GLN A 228 6.31 -12.18 -15.57
N PHE A 229 6.99 -11.04 -15.57
CA PHE A 229 7.19 -10.18 -16.75
C PHE A 229 8.60 -10.26 -17.34
N ASN A 230 9.42 -11.21 -16.90
CA ASN A 230 10.80 -11.42 -17.34
C ASN A 230 11.65 -10.12 -17.23
N ILE A 231 11.48 -9.37 -16.15
CA ILE A 231 12.25 -8.13 -15.92
C ILE A 231 13.58 -8.50 -15.26
N SER A 232 14.66 -8.38 -16.02
CA SER A 232 16.01 -8.65 -15.55
C SER A 232 16.59 -7.49 -14.75
N LYS A 233 17.67 -7.77 -13.99
CA LYS A 233 18.45 -6.72 -13.32
C LYS A 233 18.95 -5.67 -14.32
N LYS A 234 19.42 -6.10 -15.50
CA LYS A 234 19.88 -5.20 -16.56
C LYS A 234 18.79 -4.22 -17.02
N HIS A 235 17.53 -4.67 -17.13
CA HIS A 235 16.40 -3.79 -17.45
C HIS A 235 16.19 -2.74 -16.36
N ILE A 236 16.28 -3.13 -15.08
CA ILE A 236 16.12 -2.21 -13.96
C ILE A 236 17.23 -1.17 -13.92
N ASP A 237 18.48 -1.63 -14.09
CA ASP A 237 19.67 -0.77 -14.06
C ASP A 237 19.74 0.20 -15.25
N SER A 238 19.01 -0.04 -16.34
CA SER A 238 18.93 0.86 -17.50
C SER A 238 17.96 2.03 -17.33
N VAL A 239 17.12 2.00 -16.30
CA VAL A 239 16.12 3.05 -16.04
C VAL A 239 16.63 3.99 -14.95
N TYR A 240 16.91 5.24 -15.30
CA TYR A 240 17.34 6.27 -14.36
C TYR A 240 16.13 6.86 -13.62
N SER A 241 15.72 6.21 -12.53
CA SER A 241 14.56 6.58 -11.73
C SER A 241 14.73 6.16 -10.27
N LYS A 242 13.96 6.77 -9.36
CA LYS A 242 13.84 6.33 -7.96
C LYS A 242 13.02 5.04 -7.83
N THR A 243 12.18 4.74 -8.81
CA THR A 243 11.25 3.58 -8.81
C THR A 243 11.32 2.81 -10.14
N PRO A 244 12.50 2.31 -10.56
CA PRO A 244 12.70 1.81 -11.92
C PRO A 244 11.79 0.63 -12.29
N LEU A 245 11.52 -0.30 -11.36
CA LEU A 245 10.59 -1.40 -11.62
C LEU A 245 9.17 -0.91 -11.89
N GLU A 246 8.70 0.05 -11.10
CA GLU A 246 7.38 0.65 -11.27
C GLU A 246 7.25 1.34 -12.64
N ASP A 247 8.26 2.13 -13.00
CA ASP A 247 8.24 2.88 -14.26
C ASP A 247 8.27 1.95 -15.47
N ILE A 248 9.05 0.85 -15.43
CA ILE A 248 9.03 -0.20 -16.47
C ILE A 248 7.61 -0.80 -16.62
N LEU A 249 6.93 -1.10 -15.51
CA LEU A 249 5.59 -1.68 -15.54
C LEU A 249 4.56 -0.71 -16.13
N VAL A 250 4.64 0.56 -15.71
CA VAL A 250 3.73 1.60 -16.19
C VAL A 250 3.97 1.90 -17.67
N GLU A 251 5.24 1.99 -18.12
CA GLU A 251 5.58 2.16 -19.52
C GLU A 251 5.03 0.99 -20.36
N LYS A 252 5.30 -0.27 -19.97
CA LYS A 252 4.75 -1.44 -20.66
C LYS A 252 3.23 -1.41 -20.72
N ALA A 253 2.54 -1.00 -19.67
CA ALA A 253 1.09 -0.87 -19.64
C ALA A 253 0.57 0.29 -20.52
N SER A 254 1.37 1.34 -20.71
CA SER A 254 0.97 2.50 -21.52
C SER A 254 1.06 2.24 -23.03
N ILE A 255 1.95 1.35 -23.45
CA ILE A 255 2.20 1.02 -24.88
C ILE A 255 1.47 -0.23 -25.35
N LEU A 256 0.50 -0.73 -24.60
CA LEU A 256 -0.39 -1.80 -25.04
C LEU A 256 -1.40 -1.23 -26.06
N PHE A 257 -1.11 -1.37 -27.35
CA PHE A 257 -1.98 -0.95 -28.45
C PHE A 257 -2.05 -2.04 -29.51
#